data_24a0613be5c23bc35c3d18bcfde6dee7
#
_entry.id   24a0613be5c23bc35c3d18bcfde6dee7
#
_cell.length_a   1.000
_cell.length_b   1.000
_cell.length_c   1.000
_cell.angle_alpha   90.00
_cell.angle_beta   90.00
_cell.angle_gamma   90.00
#
_symmetry.space_group_name_H-M   'P 1'
#
loop_
_entity.id
_entity.type
_entity.pdbx_description
1 polymer ?
#
loop_
_entity_poly.entity_id
_entity_poly.type
_entity_poly.pdbx_seq_one_letter_code
_entity_poly.pdbx_strand_id
1 'polypeptide(L)'
;MKRALIAFILFPFLGAAQSQLNTSLLFHWMDSTIIGTSLYNNAYNEVWGMVYNNKEFAVIGSTDGTHIFDVTNPSVSTQVAYIPGADQGAAIVHRDYHDLDGYLYIVCDEGSSTLQIVDVSDLPNSFNVVYDSDSILKRAHNIFIDEATAHLYVCSEKKTGIGNNFNALHIYDLSNPALPSHHYTYNDVGHVHDAFVKNDTAFLNCGNEGLRIVDFSMVGPLITTVHNELGSLTSYPDAGYNHSGWSTADGNFYVMADENHGHEMKILDVTDYSNPVVLSTFFSGLNSDESMPHNQIIHENYVYTAHYHDGLYVHDITDPLNPELTAFYDTFDPTHYSSYMGAWGVYPFLPSGNVLVSDMQTGLYVFEIDYNGTTDIKNKKKTSSLLFPNPSNGLLTTHLSTINNLQVYDLSGKLVHVSKSIKNEAIDLTFLSSGFYTIQLEVNKELFHQKLIIE
;
A
#
# COMPACT_ATOMS: atom_id res chain seq x y z
N MET A 1 36.80 51.18 21.33
CA MET A 1 36.12 50.36 20.32
C MET A 1 36.05 48.93 20.83
N LYS A 2 34.89 48.47 21.33
CA LYS A 2 34.68 47.09 21.77
C LYS A 2 34.19 46.28 20.59
N ARG A 3 34.94 45.28 20.17
CA ARG A 3 34.52 44.31 19.11
C ARG A 3 33.60 43.30 19.80
N ALA A 4 32.34 43.26 19.37
CA ALA A 4 31.42 42.18 19.73
C ALA A 4 31.73 40.95 18.89
N LEU A 5 32.04 39.85 19.54
CA LEU A 5 32.21 38.53 18.91
C LEU A 5 30.82 37.90 18.78
N ILE A 6 30.28 37.81 17.59
CA ILE A 6 29.03 37.07 17.32
C ILE A 6 29.43 35.62 17.12
N ALA A 7 29.13 34.77 18.11
CA ALA A 7 29.25 33.32 17.97
C ALA A 7 28.03 32.79 17.22
N PHE A 8 28.22 32.30 16.02
CA PHE A 8 27.21 31.50 15.29
C PHE A 8 27.15 30.11 15.95
N ILE A 9 26.11 29.86 16.71
CA ILE A 9 25.79 28.49 17.16
C ILE A 9 25.08 27.79 15.99
N LEU A 10 25.83 26.94 15.31
CA LEU A 10 25.27 25.96 14.39
C LEU A 10 24.58 24.89 15.24
N PHE A 11 23.26 24.93 15.32
CA PHE A 11 22.48 23.76 15.75
C PHE A 11 22.55 22.73 14.64
N PRO A 12 23.03 21.50 14.89
CA PRO A 12 22.81 20.43 13.94
C PRO A 12 21.30 20.18 13.88
N PHE A 13 20.70 20.40 12.73
CA PHE A 13 19.41 19.78 12.43
C PHE A 13 19.66 18.27 12.42
N LEU A 14 19.30 17.61 13.50
CA LEU A 14 19.05 16.17 13.49
C LEU A 14 17.71 16.00 12.75
N GLY A 15 17.75 15.93 11.42
CA GLY A 15 16.66 15.39 10.66
C GLY A 15 16.48 13.94 11.14
N ALA A 16 15.33 13.58 11.67
CA ALA A 16 14.97 12.19 11.84
C ALA A 16 15.09 11.56 10.44
N ALA A 17 15.90 10.53 10.30
CA ALA A 17 15.95 9.78 9.06
C ALA A 17 14.59 9.08 8.92
N GLN A 18 13.90 9.32 7.81
CA GLN A 18 12.63 8.67 7.50
C GLN A 18 12.83 7.15 7.52
N SER A 19 11.95 6.44 8.17
CA SER A 19 12.05 4.99 8.27
C SER A 19 11.70 4.37 6.94
N GLN A 20 12.63 3.58 6.37
CA GLN A 20 12.46 2.94 5.06
C GLN A 20 13.26 1.66 4.93
N LEU A 21 12.82 0.78 4.06
CA LEU A 21 13.47 -0.47 3.69
C LEU A 21 13.32 -0.72 2.19
N ASN A 22 14.42 -0.92 1.47
CA ASN A 22 14.43 -1.29 0.04
C ASN A 22 13.58 -0.37 -0.87
N THR A 23 13.40 0.88 -0.47
CA THR A 23 12.67 1.90 -1.22
C THR A 23 13.58 3.07 -1.53
N SER A 24 13.40 3.66 -2.71
CA SER A 24 14.04 4.92 -3.10
C SER A 24 12.96 5.90 -3.51
N LEU A 25 12.89 7.04 -2.83
CA LEU A 25 11.99 8.13 -3.23
C LEU A 25 12.54 8.80 -4.49
N LEU A 26 11.80 8.72 -5.59
CA LEU A 26 12.16 9.30 -6.89
C LEU A 26 11.54 10.67 -7.11
N PHE A 27 10.29 10.86 -6.65
CA PHE A 27 9.56 12.11 -6.78
C PHE A 27 8.57 12.25 -5.62
N HIS A 28 8.39 13.48 -5.16
CA HIS A 28 7.36 13.85 -4.19
C HIS A 28 6.74 15.18 -4.59
N TRP A 29 5.42 15.27 -4.54
CA TRP A 29 4.68 16.50 -4.77
C TRP A 29 3.64 16.75 -3.69
N MET A 30 3.65 17.97 -3.18
CA MET A 30 2.67 18.50 -2.24
C MET A 30 2.44 19.99 -2.57
N ASP A 31 1.20 20.42 -2.58
CA ASP A 31 0.82 21.84 -2.65
C ASP A 31 0.23 22.28 -1.30
N SER A 32 0.99 23.04 -0.56
CA SER A 32 0.60 23.53 0.78
C SER A 32 -0.53 24.57 0.76
N THR A 33 -0.99 25.01 -0.43
CA THR A 33 -2.13 25.92 -0.57
C THR A 33 -3.47 25.20 -0.61
N ILE A 34 -3.47 23.89 -0.87
CA ILE A 34 -4.67 23.06 -0.83
C ILE A 34 -5.08 22.88 0.64
N ILE A 35 -6.34 23.22 0.93
CA ILE A 35 -6.86 23.18 2.29
C ILE A 35 -7.36 21.78 2.61
N GLY A 36 -6.82 21.18 3.67
CA GLY A 36 -7.26 19.88 4.16
C GLY A 36 -8.70 19.93 4.73
N THR A 37 -9.33 18.77 4.79
CA THR A 37 -10.68 18.65 5.34
C THR A 37 -10.71 18.99 6.83
N SER A 38 -11.89 19.42 7.31
CA SER A 38 -12.07 19.70 8.73
C SER A 38 -12.14 18.42 9.60
N LEU A 39 -12.36 17.26 8.99
CA LEU A 39 -12.56 15.99 9.69
C LEU A 39 -11.23 15.26 9.92
N TYR A 40 -10.43 15.12 8.86
CA TYR A 40 -9.19 14.32 8.87
C TYR A 40 -7.95 15.14 8.54
N ASN A 41 -8.11 16.42 8.24
CA ASN A 41 -7.04 17.29 7.74
C ASN A 41 -6.35 16.74 6.46
N ASN A 42 -7.07 15.90 5.71
CA ASN A 42 -6.57 15.39 4.44
C ASN A 42 -6.74 16.43 3.34
N ALA A 43 -5.64 16.79 2.68
CA ALA A 43 -5.64 17.63 1.48
C ALA A 43 -5.73 16.77 0.21
N TYR A 44 -5.31 15.51 0.31
CA TYR A 44 -5.24 14.54 -0.78
C TYR A 44 -6.02 13.27 -0.46
N ASN A 45 -6.26 12.46 -1.48
CA ASN A 45 -6.97 11.17 -1.38
C ASN A 45 -6.39 10.16 -2.38
N GLU A 46 -7.19 9.46 -3.18
CA GLU A 46 -6.76 8.33 -3.98
C GLU A 46 -5.70 8.67 -5.03
N VAL A 47 -4.91 7.67 -5.42
CA VAL A 47 -3.92 7.70 -6.49
C VAL A 47 -4.21 6.63 -7.54
N TRP A 48 -4.01 6.97 -8.82
CA TRP A 48 -4.10 6.06 -9.93
C TRP A 48 -2.94 6.24 -10.91
N GLY A 49 -2.60 5.20 -11.67
CA GLY A 49 -1.56 5.28 -12.69
C GLY A 49 -2.13 5.02 -14.07
N MET A 50 -1.61 5.71 -15.10
CA MET A 50 -2.03 5.53 -16.49
C MET A 50 -0.83 5.48 -17.42
N VAL A 51 -1.00 4.82 -18.58
CA VAL A 51 0.03 4.73 -19.61
C VAL A 51 -0.57 5.09 -20.96
N TYR A 52 -0.15 6.25 -21.50
CA TYR A 52 -0.56 6.70 -22.85
C TYR A 52 0.64 7.24 -23.61
N ASN A 53 0.67 7.03 -24.93
CA ASN A 53 1.74 7.53 -25.80
C ASN A 53 3.16 7.16 -25.34
N ASN A 54 3.36 5.97 -24.78
CA ASN A 54 4.60 5.48 -24.15
C ASN A 54 5.09 6.36 -23.00
N LYS A 55 4.17 7.02 -22.30
CA LYS A 55 4.43 7.82 -21.10
C LYS A 55 3.62 7.30 -19.93
N GLU A 56 4.18 7.47 -18.76
CA GLU A 56 3.58 7.08 -17.49
C GLU A 56 3.06 8.32 -16.78
N PHE A 57 1.83 8.23 -16.28
CA PHE A 57 1.17 9.33 -15.58
C PHE A 57 0.71 8.89 -14.20
N ALA A 58 0.90 9.76 -13.23
CA ALA A 58 0.31 9.64 -11.90
C ALA A 58 -0.88 10.57 -11.79
N VAL A 59 -2.02 10.05 -11.38
CA VAL A 59 -3.24 10.78 -11.02
C VAL A 59 -3.32 10.83 -9.52
N ILE A 60 -3.56 11.99 -8.94
CA ILE A 60 -3.83 12.14 -7.50
C ILE A 60 -5.00 13.07 -7.28
N GLY A 61 -5.88 12.65 -6.37
CA GLY A 61 -6.99 13.47 -5.93
C GLY A 61 -6.62 14.44 -4.82
N SER A 62 -7.34 15.54 -4.79
CA SER A 62 -7.28 16.53 -3.72
C SER A 62 -8.67 17.01 -3.34
N THR A 63 -8.78 17.79 -2.25
CA THR A 63 -10.03 18.46 -1.89
C THR A 63 -10.56 19.38 -2.99
N ASP A 64 -9.69 19.89 -3.87
CA ASP A 64 -10.04 20.83 -4.92
C ASP A 64 -10.29 20.16 -6.29
N GLY A 65 -9.73 18.97 -6.53
CA GLY A 65 -9.86 18.29 -7.83
C GLY A 65 -8.82 17.21 -8.06
N THR A 66 -8.56 16.94 -9.33
CA THR A 66 -7.66 15.87 -9.81
C THR A 66 -6.43 16.46 -10.47
N HIS A 67 -5.26 16.03 -10.05
CA HIS A 67 -3.96 16.44 -10.60
C HIS A 67 -3.35 15.27 -11.37
N ILE A 68 -2.79 15.52 -12.56
CA ILE A 68 -2.11 14.50 -13.37
C ILE A 68 -0.67 14.95 -13.63
N PHE A 69 0.28 14.07 -13.34
CA PHE A 69 1.71 14.29 -13.51
C PHE A 69 2.29 13.33 -14.55
N ASP A 70 3.13 13.84 -15.48
CA ASP A 70 4.02 12.99 -16.28
C ASP A 70 5.17 12.52 -15.37
N VAL A 71 5.19 11.23 -15.06
CA VAL A 71 6.18 10.56 -14.21
C VAL A 71 7.07 9.60 -14.98
N THR A 72 7.05 9.66 -16.32
CA THR A 72 7.90 8.84 -17.20
C THR A 72 9.39 8.92 -16.82
N ASN A 73 9.83 10.10 -16.40
CA ASN A 73 11.14 10.29 -15.79
C ASN A 73 10.92 11.01 -14.45
N PRO A 74 10.87 10.29 -13.33
CA PRO A 74 10.51 10.85 -12.03
C PRO A 74 11.40 12.04 -11.60
N SER A 75 12.66 12.08 -12.01
CA SER A 75 13.57 13.18 -11.64
C SER A 75 13.21 14.55 -12.24
N VAL A 76 12.31 14.58 -13.22
CA VAL A 76 11.82 15.80 -13.91
C VAL A 76 10.30 15.79 -14.06
N SER A 77 9.59 15.14 -13.17
CA SER A 77 8.13 15.07 -13.17
C SER A 77 7.48 16.46 -13.20
N THR A 78 6.45 16.60 -14.00
CA THR A 78 5.70 17.84 -14.15
C THR A 78 4.22 17.59 -14.15
N GLN A 79 3.45 18.49 -13.55
CA GLN A 79 1.99 18.46 -13.68
C GLN A 79 1.60 18.82 -15.11
N VAL A 80 0.82 17.95 -15.75
CA VAL A 80 0.39 18.08 -17.14
C VAL A 80 -1.11 18.39 -17.27
N ALA A 81 -1.89 18.09 -16.21
CA ALA A 81 -3.31 18.43 -16.18
C ALA A 81 -3.78 18.73 -14.75
N TYR A 82 -4.83 19.56 -14.68
CA TYR A 82 -5.64 19.77 -13.49
C TYR A 82 -7.11 19.81 -13.90
N ILE A 83 -7.91 18.96 -13.29
CA ILE A 83 -9.36 18.89 -13.50
C ILE A 83 -10.03 19.34 -12.19
N PRO A 84 -10.67 20.53 -12.16
CA PRO A 84 -11.41 20.96 -11.00
C PRO A 84 -12.50 19.97 -10.64
N GLY A 85 -12.66 19.65 -9.37
CA GLY A 85 -13.78 18.84 -8.91
C GLY A 85 -15.11 19.59 -9.08
N ALA A 86 -16.20 18.88 -9.39
CA ALA A 86 -17.53 19.46 -9.47
C ALA A 86 -17.98 20.08 -8.12
N ASP A 87 -17.55 19.46 -7.01
CA ASP A 87 -17.55 20.06 -5.67
C ASP A 87 -16.14 20.10 -5.11
N GLN A 88 -15.82 21.10 -4.27
CA GLN A 88 -14.46 21.42 -3.82
C GLN A 88 -14.45 21.88 -2.37
N GLY A 89 -13.26 21.80 -1.75
CA GLY A 89 -12.97 22.37 -0.44
C GLY A 89 -13.08 21.40 0.71
N ALA A 90 -13.07 21.92 1.92
CA ALA A 90 -12.84 21.18 3.17
C ALA A 90 -13.88 20.12 3.55
N ALA A 91 -14.92 19.92 2.74
CA ALA A 91 -15.89 18.85 2.90
C ALA A 91 -15.61 17.63 2.01
N ILE A 92 -14.66 17.71 1.08
CA ILE A 92 -14.35 16.67 0.10
C ILE A 92 -13.23 15.78 0.65
N VAL A 93 -13.59 14.58 1.08
CA VAL A 93 -12.64 13.59 1.63
C VAL A 93 -12.17 12.62 0.57
N HIS A 94 -13.10 12.13 -0.27
CA HIS A 94 -12.87 11.01 -1.17
C HIS A 94 -12.99 11.43 -2.63
N ARG A 95 -12.05 11.00 -3.45
CA ARG A 95 -12.18 10.86 -4.90
C ARG A 95 -11.60 9.52 -5.27
N ASP A 96 -12.15 8.92 -6.31
CA ASP A 96 -11.65 7.66 -6.80
C ASP A 96 -11.56 7.64 -8.33
N TYR A 97 -10.70 6.79 -8.87
CA TYR A 97 -10.24 6.82 -10.25
C TYR A 97 -10.13 5.44 -10.86
N HIS A 98 -10.49 5.35 -12.13
CA HIS A 98 -10.09 4.26 -13.00
C HIS A 98 -10.02 4.76 -14.45
N ASP A 99 -9.24 4.10 -15.33
CA ASP A 99 -9.18 4.48 -16.75
C ASP A 99 -9.49 3.31 -17.67
N LEU A 100 -9.99 3.63 -18.86
CA LEU A 100 -10.24 2.67 -19.94
C LEU A 100 -10.14 3.38 -21.28
N ASP A 101 -9.42 2.81 -22.25
CA ASP A 101 -9.38 3.23 -23.66
C ASP A 101 -9.14 4.74 -23.87
N GLY A 102 -8.31 5.36 -23.05
CA GLY A 102 -7.99 6.78 -23.16
C GLY A 102 -8.93 7.70 -22.40
N TYR A 103 -9.83 7.15 -21.60
CA TYR A 103 -10.73 7.92 -20.75
C TYR A 103 -10.45 7.66 -19.28
N LEU A 104 -10.26 8.73 -18.50
CA LEU A 104 -10.19 8.69 -17.04
C LEU A 104 -11.57 8.97 -16.46
N TYR A 105 -12.04 8.07 -15.60
CA TYR A 105 -13.28 8.21 -14.84
C TYR A 105 -12.95 8.68 -13.44
N ILE A 106 -13.70 9.68 -12.98
CA ILE A 106 -13.50 10.35 -11.69
C ILE A 106 -14.84 10.38 -10.96
N VAL A 107 -14.84 9.88 -9.73
CA VAL A 107 -15.99 9.98 -8.83
C VAL A 107 -15.60 10.67 -7.52
N CYS A 108 -16.59 11.04 -6.74
CA CYS A 108 -16.43 11.64 -5.42
C CYS A 108 -17.63 11.26 -4.55
N ASP A 109 -17.39 11.02 -3.26
CA ASP A 109 -18.44 10.57 -2.34
C ASP A 109 -19.17 11.73 -1.64
N GLU A 110 -18.66 12.95 -1.71
CA GLU A 110 -19.23 14.08 -0.99
C GLU A 110 -19.84 15.15 -1.91
N GLY A 111 -20.63 15.98 -1.28
CA GLY A 111 -21.12 17.22 -1.84
C GLY A 111 -22.11 17.10 -2.99
N SER A 112 -22.07 18.09 -3.87
CA SER A 112 -22.81 18.13 -5.12
C SER A 112 -21.97 17.65 -6.28
N SER A 113 -21.31 16.51 -6.09
CA SER A 113 -20.40 15.92 -7.05
C SER A 113 -21.11 15.29 -8.26
N THR A 114 -20.33 14.91 -9.23
CA THR A 114 -20.73 14.35 -10.52
C THR A 114 -19.82 13.19 -10.90
N LEU A 115 -20.22 12.38 -11.87
CA LEU A 115 -19.27 11.62 -12.66
C LEU A 115 -18.56 12.58 -13.60
N GLN A 116 -17.23 12.62 -13.57
CA GLN A 116 -16.43 13.28 -14.58
C GLN A 116 -15.74 12.24 -15.45
N ILE A 117 -15.79 12.40 -16.78
CA ILE A 117 -15.05 11.55 -17.74
C ILE A 117 -14.16 12.48 -18.54
N VAL A 118 -12.87 12.18 -18.55
CA VAL A 118 -11.85 12.99 -19.18
C VAL A 118 -11.16 12.18 -20.27
N ASP A 119 -11.19 12.66 -21.51
CA ASP A 119 -10.34 12.14 -22.57
C ASP A 119 -8.89 12.56 -22.31
N VAL A 120 -8.06 11.58 -21.99
CA VAL A 120 -6.64 11.72 -21.63
C VAL A 120 -5.72 11.12 -22.71
N SER A 121 -6.26 10.71 -23.84
CA SER A 121 -5.55 9.98 -24.91
C SER A 121 -4.41 10.81 -25.56
N ASP A 122 -4.48 12.15 -25.50
CA ASP A 122 -3.43 13.04 -26.05
C ASP A 122 -2.44 13.55 -25.00
N LEU A 123 -2.51 13.05 -23.77
CA LEU A 123 -1.53 13.45 -22.75
C LEU A 123 -0.08 13.16 -23.20
N PRO A 124 0.86 14.04 -22.89
CA PRO A 124 0.79 15.23 -22.02
C PRO A 124 0.40 16.52 -22.76
N ASN A 125 0.01 16.47 -24.06
CA ASN A 125 -0.20 17.67 -24.88
C ASN A 125 -1.53 18.35 -24.53
N SER A 126 -2.61 17.56 -24.38
CA SER A 126 -3.94 18.07 -24.06
C SER A 126 -4.82 17.01 -23.40
N PHE A 127 -5.88 17.44 -22.76
CA PHE A 127 -6.97 16.62 -22.24
C PHE A 127 -8.30 17.35 -22.47
N ASN A 128 -9.41 16.61 -22.44
CA ASN A 128 -10.74 17.20 -22.60
C ASN A 128 -11.76 16.53 -21.67
N VAL A 129 -12.47 17.33 -20.87
CA VAL A 129 -13.60 16.83 -20.07
C VAL A 129 -14.77 16.60 -21.02
N VAL A 130 -15.06 15.33 -21.31
CA VAL A 130 -16.12 14.92 -22.26
C VAL A 130 -17.47 14.74 -21.58
N TYR A 131 -17.47 14.49 -20.28
CA TYR A 131 -18.66 14.37 -19.44
C TYR A 131 -18.40 14.94 -18.05
N ASP A 132 -19.33 15.75 -17.54
CA ASP A 132 -19.34 16.27 -16.16
C ASP A 132 -20.79 16.54 -15.78
N SER A 133 -21.45 15.56 -15.17
CA SER A 133 -22.86 15.67 -14.85
C SER A 133 -23.28 14.63 -13.79
N ASP A 134 -24.30 14.97 -13.00
CA ASP A 134 -24.95 14.08 -12.05
C ASP A 134 -26.14 13.29 -12.65
N SER A 135 -26.31 13.32 -13.98
CA SER A 135 -27.44 12.65 -14.65
C SER A 135 -27.26 11.11 -14.70
N ILE A 136 -26.05 10.59 -14.75
CA ILE A 136 -25.76 9.15 -14.66
C ILE A 136 -25.63 8.76 -13.19
N LEU A 137 -24.67 9.34 -12.47
CA LEU A 137 -24.48 9.17 -11.05
C LEU A 137 -24.09 10.50 -10.40
N LYS A 138 -24.42 10.66 -9.12
CA LYS A 138 -24.12 11.88 -8.38
C LYS A 138 -22.89 11.73 -7.50
N ARG A 139 -22.82 10.66 -6.73
CA ARG A 139 -21.72 10.35 -5.83
C ARG A 139 -21.49 8.86 -5.81
N ALA A 140 -20.24 8.49 -5.70
CA ALA A 140 -19.81 7.10 -5.47
C ALA A 140 -18.62 7.11 -4.53
N HIS A 141 -18.48 6.04 -3.76
CA HIS A 141 -17.38 5.88 -2.84
C HIS A 141 -16.14 5.35 -3.57
N ASN A 142 -16.30 4.28 -4.34
CA ASN A 142 -15.23 3.63 -5.08
C ASN A 142 -15.74 3.18 -6.46
N ILE A 143 -14.84 3.04 -7.43
CA ILE A 143 -15.12 2.50 -8.76
C ILE A 143 -14.07 1.46 -9.16
N PHE A 144 -14.50 0.46 -9.91
CA PHE A 144 -13.63 -0.51 -10.55
C PHE A 144 -14.07 -0.74 -12.01
N ILE A 145 -13.12 -0.82 -12.94
CA ILE A 145 -13.42 -1.19 -14.33
C ILE A 145 -12.85 -2.58 -14.62
N ASP A 146 -13.72 -3.51 -15.01
CA ASP A 146 -13.28 -4.74 -15.63
C ASP A 146 -13.00 -4.44 -17.12
N GLU A 147 -11.73 -4.26 -17.46
CA GLU A 147 -11.30 -3.91 -18.81
C GLU A 147 -11.69 -4.98 -19.85
N ALA A 148 -11.76 -6.27 -19.42
CA ALA A 148 -12.07 -7.38 -20.32
C ALA A 148 -13.52 -7.34 -20.81
N THR A 149 -14.43 -6.85 -20.00
CA THR A 149 -15.87 -6.77 -20.30
C THR A 149 -16.34 -5.34 -20.60
N ALA A 150 -15.47 -4.35 -20.36
CA ALA A 150 -15.78 -2.92 -20.41
C ALA A 150 -16.99 -2.57 -19.53
N HIS A 151 -17.00 -3.10 -18.31
CA HIS A 151 -18.00 -2.77 -17.30
C HIS A 151 -17.39 -1.94 -16.18
N LEU A 152 -18.09 -0.85 -15.83
CA LEU A 152 -17.77 0.00 -14.68
C LEU A 152 -18.63 -0.43 -13.49
N TYR A 153 -17.99 -0.88 -12.43
CA TYR A 153 -18.59 -1.20 -11.14
C TYR A 153 -18.48 0.01 -10.23
N VAL A 154 -19.62 0.47 -9.69
CA VAL A 154 -19.72 1.68 -8.87
C VAL A 154 -20.23 1.31 -7.50
N CYS A 155 -19.36 1.42 -6.50
CA CYS A 155 -19.65 1.06 -5.13
C CYS A 155 -20.34 2.21 -4.38
N SER A 156 -21.37 1.88 -3.59
CA SER A 156 -22.10 2.83 -2.74
C SER A 156 -22.60 4.07 -3.48
N GLU A 157 -23.22 3.86 -4.63
CA GLU A 157 -23.67 4.95 -5.50
C GLU A 157 -24.87 5.69 -4.94
N LYS A 158 -24.84 7.01 -5.00
CA LYS A 158 -25.99 7.89 -4.76
C LYS A 158 -26.42 8.57 -6.05
N LYS A 159 -27.64 8.27 -6.49
CA LYS A 159 -28.23 8.87 -7.70
C LYS A 159 -29.02 10.12 -7.38
N THR A 160 -29.02 11.09 -8.30
CA THR A 160 -29.85 12.30 -8.18
C THR A 160 -31.33 11.96 -8.00
N GLY A 161 -31.96 12.57 -7.00
CA GLY A 161 -33.40 12.41 -6.73
C GLY A 161 -33.82 11.22 -5.89
N ILE A 162 -32.94 10.33 -5.50
CA ILE A 162 -33.26 9.15 -4.68
C ILE A 162 -33.21 9.41 -3.15
N GLY A 163 -33.11 10.67 -2.72
CA GLY A 163 -32.99 11.02 -1.31
C GLY A 163 -31.60 10.72 -0.75
N ASN A 164 -31.52 10.10 0.45
CA ASN A 164 -30.26 9.71 1.09
C ASN A 164 -29.95 8.23 0.96
N ASN A 165 -30.67 7.50 0.11
CA ASN A 165 -30.42 6.09 -0.08
C ASN A 165 -29.26 5.89 -1.09
N PHE A 166 -28.35 5.01 -0.73
CA PHE A 166 -27.34 4.50 -1.61
C PHE A 166 -27.80 3.15 -2.17
N ASN A 167 -27.39 2.83 -3.40
CA ASN A 167 -27.39 1.46 -3.89
C ASN A 167 -26.06 0.82 -3.53
N ALA A 168 -26.08 -0.46 -3.18
CA ALA A 168 -24.84 -1.15 -2.76
C ALA A 168 -23.83 -1.18 -3.90
N LEU A 169 -24.27 -1.57 -5.13
CA LEU A 169 -23.44 -1.59 -6.31
C LEU A 169 -24.26 -1.32 -7.57
N HIS A 170 -23.74 -0.50 -8.48
CA HIS A 170 -24.23 -0.38 -9.85
C HIS A 170 -23.17 -0.84 -10.85
N ILE A 171 -23.62 -1.45 -11.95
CA ILE A 171 -22.78 -1.80 -13.09
C ILE A 171 -23.23 -0.96 -14.26
N TYR A 172 -22.29 -0.34 -14.96
CA TYR A 172 -22.49 0.44 -16.19
C TYR A 172 -21.72 -0.18 -17.34
N ASP A 173 -22.34 -0.24 -18.51
CA ASP A 173 -21.72 -0.64 -19.78
C ASP A 173 -20.93 0.56 -20.33
N LEU A 174 -19.66 0.35 -20.63
CA LEU A 174 -18.71 1.30 -21.23
C LEU A 174 -18.48 1.07 -22.72
N SER A 175 -19.37 0.36 -23.44
CA SER A 175 -19.28 0.23 -24.92
C SER A 175 -19.21 1.58 -25.63
N ASN A 176 -19.72 2.65 -24.99
CA ASN A 176 -19.43 4.04 -25.31
C ASN A 176 -18.73 4.68 -24.10
N PRO A 177 -17.38 4.74 -24.07
CA PRO A 177 -16.63 5.20 -22.90
C PRO A 177 -17.00 6.62 -22.44
N ALA A 178 -17.36 7.52 -23.37
CA ALA A 178 -17.74 8.90 -23.04
C ALA A 178 -19.17 9.03 -22.50
N LEU A 179 -19.98 7.97 -22.55
CA LEU A 179 -21.38 7.99 -22.11
C LEU A 179 -21.80 6.61 -21.56
N PRO A 180 -21.41 6.26 -20.32
CA PRO A 180 -21.80 5.03 -19.67
C PRO A 180 -23.31 4.82 -19.64
N SER A 181 -23.79 3.59 -19.86
CA SER A 181 -25.18 3.25 -19.76
C SER A 181 -25.43 2.26 -18.62
N HIS A 182 -26.50 2.45 -17.85
CA HIS A 182 -26.84 1.57 -16.73
C HIS A 182 -27.04 0.14 -17.25
N HIS A 183 -26.30 -0.81 -16.65
CA HIS A 183 -26.34 -2.22 -17.01
C HIS A 183 -27.06 -3.05 -15.95
N TYR A 184 -26.72 -2.91 -14.66
CA TYR A 184 -27.31 -3.66 -13.57
C TYR A 184 -27.25 -2.92 -12.23
N THR A 185 -28.13 -3.31 -11.28
CA THR A 185 -28.12 -2.86 -9.89
C THR A 185 -28.12 -4.06 -8.95
N TYR A 186 -27.14 -4.15 -8.06
CA TYR A 186 -27.03 -5.16 -7.02
C TYR A 186 -27.29 -4.54 -5.65
N ASN A 187 -28.21 -5.14 -4.88
CA ASN A 187 -28.61 -4.66 -3.55
C ASN A 187 -28.90 -5.83 -2.59
N ASP A 188 -28.24 -6.99 -2.76
CA ASP A 188 -28.41 -8.13 -1.86
C ASP A 188 -27.64 -7.95 -0.53
N VAL A 189 -26.79 -6.91 -0.48
CA VAL A 189 -26.14 -6.39 0.74
C VAL A 189 -26.52 -4.93 0.94
N GLY A 190 -26.35 -4.43 2.16
CA GLY A 190 -26.64 -3.04 2.47
C GLY A 190 -25.62 -2.05 1.95
N HIS A 191 -24.36 -2.51 1.74
CA HIS A 191 -23.22 -1.67 1.36
C HIS A 191 -22.15 -2.50 0.66
N VAL A 192 -21.61 -2.01 -0.42
CA VAL A 192 -20.35 -2.46 -1.02
C VAL A 192 -19.36 -1.29 -0.90
N HIS A 193 -18.31 -1.48 -0.13
CA HIS A 193 -17.32 -0.44 0.09
C HIS A 193 -16.37 -0.35 -1.10
N ASP A 194 -15.81 -1.49 -1.49
CA ASP A 194 -14.86 -1.63 -2.58
C ASP A 194 -15.10 -2.94 -3.34
N ALA A 195 -14.63 -3.02 -4.58
CA ALA A 195 -14.77 -4.19 -5.44
C ALA A 195 -13.50 -4.44 -6.26
N PHE A 196 -13.05 -5.69 -6.29
CA PHE A 196 -12.14 -6.20 -7.31
C PHE A 196 -12.93 -7.07 -8.29
N VAL A 197 -12.79 -6.85 -9.60
CA VAL A 197 -13.55 -7.60 -10.60
C VAL A 197 -12.63 -8.15 -11.68
N LYS A 198 -12.91 -9.37 -12.12
CA LYS A 198 -12.20 -10.02 -13.23
C LYS A 198 -13.18 -10.89 -14.03
N ASN A 199 -13.36 -10.57 -15.31
CA ASN A 199 -14.31 -11.24 -16.20
C ASN A 199 -15.72 -11.33 -15.58
N ASP A 200 -16.25 -10.23 -15.09
CA ASP A 200 -17.52 -10.08 -14.39
C ASP A 200 -17.67 -10.94 -13.11
N THR A 201 -16.61 -11.60 -12.64
CA THR A 201 -16.57 -12.19 -11.30
C THR A 201 -16.05 -11.15 -10.32
N ALA A 202 -16.91 -10.69 -9.43
CA ALA A 202 -16.63 -9.62 -8.47
C ALA A 202 -16.39 -10.17 -7.05
N PHE A 203 -15.33 -9.70 -6.44
CA PHE A 203 -15.07 -9.79 -5.01
C PHE A 203 -15.53 -8.47 -4.40
N LEU A 204 -16.62 -8.51 -3.65
CA LEU A 204 -17.26 -7.34 -3.06
C LEU A 204 -16.92 -7.25 -1.57
N ASN A 205 -16.21 -6.20 -1.18
CA ASN A 205 -15.89 -5.91 0.21
C ASN A 205 -17.04 -5.11 0.80
N CYS A 206 -17.85 -5.77 1.66
CA CYS A 206 -19.16 -5.28 2.09
C CYS A 206 -19.18 -4.73 3.54
N GLY A 207 -18.05 -4.19 4.01
CA GLY A 207 -17.96 -3.65 5.36
C GLY A 207 -18.31 -4.70 6.43
N ASN A 208 -19.25 -4.38 7.30
CA ASN A 208 -19.68 -5.29 8.37
C ASN A 208 -20.40 -6.56 7.88
N GLU A 209 -20.74 -6.65 6.60
CA GLU A 209 -21.35 -7.84 6.00
C GLU A 209 -20.30 -8.81 5.41
N GLY A 210 -19.00 -8.47 5.48
CA GLY A 210 -17.88 -9.29 5.05
C GLY A 210 -17.72 -9.33 3.53
N LEU A 211 -17.06 -10.38 3.02
CA LEU A 211 -16.78 -10.57 1.60
C LEU A 211 -17.91 -11.32 0.91
N ARG A 212 -18.29 -10.87 -0.31
CA ARG A 212 -19.13 -11.62 -1.26
C ARG A 212 -18.37 -11.86 -2.55
N ILE A 213 -18.53 -13.05 -3.13
CA ILE A 213 -18.00 -13.39 -4.45
C ILE A 213 -19.19 -13.64 -5.37
N VAL A 214 -19.35 -12.80 -6.40
CA VAL A 214 -20.58 -12.77 -7.22
C VAL A 214 -20.21 -12.78 -8.70
N ASP A 215 -20.87 -13.66 -9.45
CA ASP A 215 -20.79 -13.72 -10.92
C ASP A 215 -21.88 -12.84 -11.54
N PHE A 216 -21.46 -11.81 -12.27
CA PHE A 216 -22.32 -10.90 -13.00
C PHE A 216 -22.28 -11.14 -14.54
N SER A 217 -21.65 -12.21 -15.02
CA SER A 217 -21.51 -12.48 -16.46
C SER A 217 -22.83 -12.64 -17.21
N MET A 218 -23.92 -12.94 -16.48
CA MET A 218 -25.26 -13.14 -17.05
C MET A 218 -26.21 -11.97 -16.84
N VAL A 219 -25.74 -10.85 -16.29
CA VAL A 219 -26.59 -9.66 -16.11
C VAL A 219 -26.58 -8.80 -17.36
N GLY A 220 -27.62 -7.97 -17.52
CA GLY A 220 -27.73 -7.04 -18.64
C GLY A 220 -29.08 -6.34 -18.69
N PRO A 221 -29.18 -5.25 -19.48
CA PRO A 221 -30.36 -4.37 -19.46
C PRO A 221 -31.63 -5.00 -20.02
N LEU A 222 -31.51 -6.08 -20.79
CA LEU A 222 -32.65 -6.73 -21.46
C LEU A 222 -33.01 -8.09 -20.87
N ILE A 223 -32.22 -8.61 -19.95
CA ILE A 223 -32.44 -9.91 -19.31
C ILE A 223 -32.97 -9.63 -17.92
N THR A 224 -34.13 -10.24 -17.57
CA THR A 224 -34.59 -10.30 -16.18
C THR A 224 -33.63 -11.24 -15.44
N THR A 225 -32.66 -10.68 -14.97
CA THR A 225 -31.38 -11.06 -14.59
C THR A 225 -31.22 -11.90 -13.38
N VAL A 226 -30.21 -12.67 -13.40
CA VAL A 226 -29.74 -13.39 -12.23
C VAL A 226 -28.23 -13.23 -12.18
N HIS A 227 -27.75 -12.40 -11.26
CA HIS A 227 -26.39 -12.57 -10.74
C HIS A 227 -26.35 -13.89 -9.95
N ASN A 228 -25.17 -14.45 -9.78
CA ASN A 228 -25.01 -15.69 -9.04
C ASN A 228 -23.98 -15.48 -7.91
N GLU A 229 -24.42 -15.53 -6.64
CA GLU A 229 -23.49 -15.55 -5.54
C GLU A 229 -22.75 -16.88 -5.54
N LEU A 230 -21.44 -16.84 -5.81
CA LEU A 230 -20.56 -17.98 -5.86
C LEU A 230 -20.10 -18.42 -4.48
N GLY A 231 -19.98 -17.45 -3.55
CA GLY A 231 -19.62 -17.69 -2.19
C GLY A 231 -19.50 -16.42 -1.35
N SER A 232 -19.22 -16.61 -0.08
CA SER A 232 -19.09 -15.51 0.87
C SER A 232 -18.20 -15.88 2.05
N LEU A 233 -17.58 -14.87 2.68
CA LEU A 233 -16.81 -15.03 3.91
C LEU A 233 -17.24 -13.93 4.89
N THR A 234 -18.13 -14.29 5.84
CA THR A 234 -18.74 -13.35 6.80
C THR A 234 -18.27 -13.55 8.23
N SER A 235 -17.51 -14.62 8.48
CA SER A 235 -16.95 -14.95 9.77
C SER A 235 -15.56 -15.53 9.60
N TYR A 236 -14.56 -14.81 10.07
CA TYR A 236 -13.14 -15.14 9.96
C TYR A 236 -12.38 -14.55 11.15
N PRO A 237 -11.12 -14.96 11.39
CA PRO A 237 -10.32 -14.41 12.48
C PRO A 237 -10.18 -12.88 12.37
N ASP A 238 -10.39 -12.19 13.48
CA ASP A 238 -10.30 -10.72 13.56
C ASP A 238 -11.13 -10.01 12.48
N ALA A 239 -12.37 -10.48 12.27
CA ALA A 239 -13.29 -9.86 11.34
C ALA A 239 -13.67 -8.46 11.83
N GLY A 240 -13.50 -7.47 10.95
CA GLY A 240 -13.78 -6.08 11.17
C GLY A 240 -14.63 -5.47 10.05
N TYR A 241 -14.32 -4.24 9.70
CA TYR A 241 -14.92 -3.57 8.57
C TYR A 241 -14.18 -3.98 7.29
N ASN A 242 -14.73 -4.97 6.56
CA ASN A 242 -14.16 -5.48 5.32
C ASN A 242 -14.13 -4.40 4.26
N HIS A 243 -12.95 -3.82 4.05
CA HIS A 243 -12.77 -2.54 3.38
C HIS A 243 -12.45 -2.71 1.89
N SER A 244 -11.37 -3.41 1.61
CA SER A 244 -10.79 -3.47 0.28
C SER A 244 -10.10 -4.82 0.05
N GLY A 245 -9.78 -5.14 -1.20
CA GLY A 245 -9.05 -6.37 -1.51
C GLY A 245 -8.64 -6.48 -2.97
N TRP A 246 -7.71 -7.40 -3.25
CA TRP A 246 -7.19 -7.67 -4.58
C TRP A 246 -6.87 -9.15 -4.78
N SER A 247 -7.10 -9.67 -5.99
CA SER A 247 -6.81 -11.06 -6.35
C SER A 247 -5.45 -11.20 -7.02
N THR A 248 -4.81 -12.35 -6.83
CA THR A 248 -3.65 -12.74 -7.64
C THR A 248 -4.01 -12.90 -9.11
N ALA A 249 -3.02 -12.79 -10.00
CA ALA A 249 -3.23 -12.87 -11.44
C ALA A 249 -3.81 -14.23 -11.88
N ASP A 250 -3.49 -15.30 -11.17
CA ASP A 250 -4.02 -16.65 -11.41
C ASP A 250 -5.42 -16.89 -10.82
N GLY A 251 -5.89 -15.97 -9.94
CA GLY A 251 -7.18 -16.04 -9.27
C GLY A 251 -7.26 -17.04 -8.13
N ASN A 252 -6.13 -17.58 -7.66
CA ASN A 252 -6.11 -18.59 -6.60
C ASN A 252 -6.18 -17.98 -5.20
N PHE A 253 -5.63 -16.78 -5.03
CA PHE A 253 -5.58 -16.09 -3.74
C PHE A 253 -6.20 -14.70 -3.82
N TYR A 254 -6.79 -14.28 -2.72
CA TYR A 254 -7.33 -12.94 -2.51
C TYR A 254 -6.77 -12.37 -1.23
N VAL A 255 -6.24 -11.16 -1.28
CA VAL A 255 -5.82 -10.43 -0.08
C VAL A 255 -6.87 -9.39 0.26
N MET A 256 -7.35 -9.39 1.49
CA MET A 256 -8.32 -8.40 1.96
C MET A 256 -7.83 -7.69 3.22
N ALA A 257 -8.27 -6.45 3.39
CA ALA A 257 -8.05 -5.63 4.58
C ALA A 257 -9.39 -5.35 5.29
N ASP A 258 -9.33 -5.38 6.61
CA ASP A 258 -10.36 -4.78 7.48
C ASP A 258 -9.82 -3.44 7.98
N GLU A 259 -10.55 -2.34 7.72
CA GLU A 259 -10.15 -0.99 8.09
C GLU A 259 -10.44 -0.71 9.57
N ASN A 260 -9.70 -1.39 10.41
CA ASN A 260 -9.77 -1.25 11.86
C ASN A 260 -8.36 -1.23 12.44
N HIS A 261 -8.16 -0.42 13.47
CA HIS A 261 -6.90 -0.42 14.21
C HIS A 261 -6.62 -1.80 14.82
N GLY A 262 -5.39 -2.29 14.65
CA GLY A 262 -4.95 -3.58 15.17
C GLY A 262 -5.43 -4.80 14.39
N HIS A 263 -6.14 -4.62 13.27
CA HIS A 263 -6.57 -5.74 12.43
C HIS A 263 -5.51 -6.05 11.36
N GLU A 264 -5.15 -7.32 11.27
CA GLU A 264 -4.22 -7.81 10.26
C GLU A 264 -4.91 -7.98 8.90
N MET A 265 -4.18 -7.80 7.80
CA MET A 265 -4.63 -8.22 6.48
C MET A 265 -4.71 -9.74 6.40
N LYS A 266 -5.58 -10.27 5.55
CA LYS A 266 -5.83 -11.71 5.38
C LYS A 266 -5.51 -12.13 3.97
N ILE A 267 -4.78 -13.25 3.83
CA ILE A 267 -4.63 -13.98 2.55
C ILE A 267 -5.61 -15.14 2.55
N LEU A 268 -6.45 -15.19 1.53
CA LEU A 268 -7.47 -16.21 1.34
C LEU A 268 -7.08 -17.15 0.19
N ASP A 269 -7.27 -18.45 0.39
CA ASP A 269 -7.44 -19.41 -0.70
C ASP A 269 -8.86 -19.27 -1.24
N VAL A 270 -8.98 -18.92 -2.50
CA VAL A 270 -10.25 -18.74 -3.21
C VAL A 270 -10.34 -19.66 -4.44
N THR A 271 -9.55 -20.73 -4.48
CA THR A 271 -9.63 -21.76 -5.54
C THR A 271 -11.01 -22.44 -5.59
N ASP A 272 -11.70 -22.49 -4.46
CA ASP A 272 -13.11 -22.84 -4.36
C ASP A 272 -13.88 -21.61 -3.84
N TYR A 273 -14.51 -20.86 -4.72
CA TYR A 273 -15.29 -19.68 -4.36
C TYR A 273 -16.41 -19.97 -3.33
N SER A 274 -16.96 -21.18 -3.34
CA SER A 274 -18.01 -21.55 -2.41
C SER A 274 -17.53 -21.74 -0.97
N ASN A 275 -16.21 -21.82 -0.78
CA ASN A 275 -15.59 -22.02 0.54
C ASN A 275 -14.24 -21.27 0.65
N PRO A 276 -14.24 -19.92 0.65
CA PRO A 276 -13.01 -19.14 0.85
C PRO A 276 -12.39 -19.43 2.22
N VAL A 277 -11.08 -19.63 2.28
CA VAL A 277 -10.37 -20.00 3.52
C VAL A 277 -9.24 -19.02 3.80
N VAL A 278 -9.21 -18.44 5.00
CA VAL A 278 -8.07 -17.64 5.45
C VAL A 278 -6.87 -18.54 5.69
N LEU A 279 -5.79 -18.34 4.94
CA LEU A 279 -4.54 -19.09 5.02
C LEU A 279 -3.58 -18.50 6.06
N SER A 280 -3.43 -17.19 6.04
CA SER A 280 -2.52 -16.45 6.91
C SER A 280 -2.99 -15.03 7.13
N THR A 281 -2.41 -14.38 8.13
CA THR A 281 -2.61 -12.96 8.43
C THR A 281 -1.26 -12.26 8.56
N PHE A 282 -1.21 -10.96 8.27
CA PHE A 282 0.00 -10.15 8.36
C PHE A 282 -0.34 -8.66 8.48
N PHE A 283 0.62 -7.87 8.95
CA PHE A 283 0.49 -6.42 9.14
C PHE A 283 1.83 -5.72 8.81
N SER A 284 1.89 -4.40 8.95
CA SER A 284 3.10 -3.61 8.68
C SER A 284 4.32 -4.05 9.51
N GLY A 285 4.09 -4.56 10.71
CA GLY A 285 5.15 -5.00 11.63
C GLY A 285 5.69 -3.88 12.53
N LEU A 286 5.17 -2.64 12.44
CA LEU A 286 5.60 -1.52 13.30
C LEU A 286 4.85 -1.51 14.63
N ASN A 287 3.53 -1.44 14.60
CA ASN A 287 2.70 -1.37 15.81
C ASN A 287 1.38 -2.10 15.58
N SER A 288 1.38 -3.40 15.83
CA SER A 288 0.26 -4.29 15.52
C SER A 288 -1.07 -3.91 16.18
N ASP A 289 -1.03 -3.26 17.35
CA ASP A 289 -2.26 -2.92 18.09
C ASP A 289 -2.93 -1.63 17.60
N GLU A 290 -2.20 -0.79 16.85
CA GLU A 290 -2.67 0.53 16.40
C GLU A 290 -2.60 0.69 14.88
N SER A 291 -1.82 -0.13 14.20
CA SER A 291 -1.68 -0.17 12.75
C SER A 291 -3.02 -0.43 12.07
N MET A 292 -3.27 0.19 10.92
CA MET A 292 -4.53 0.05 10.19
C MET A 292 -4.27 0.03 8.69
N PRO A 293 -4.58 -1.07 7.98
CA PRO A 293 -4.49 -1.11 6.53
C PRO A 293 -5.63 -0.33 5.88
N HIS A 294 -5.37 0.28 4.71
CA HIS A 294 -6.38 0.93 3.90
C HIS A 294 -6.56 0.21 2.56
N ASN A 295 -5.79 0.57 1.53
CA ASN A 295 -5.89 -0.04 0.21
C ASN A 295 -4.68 -0.92 -0.08
N GLN A 296 -4.92 -2.07 -0.71
CA GLN A 296 -3.88 -2.98 -1.18
C GLN A 296 -4.13 -3.40 -2.63
N ILE A 297 -3.04 -3.54 -3.37
CA ILE A 297 -3.02 -4.03 -4.74
C ILE A 297 -1.98 -5.13 -4.84
N ILE A 298 -2.29 -6.21 -5.56
CA ILE A 298 -1.34 -7.27 -5.86
C ILE A 298 -0.79 -7.07 -7.28
N HIS A 299 0.53 -7.04 -7.39
CA HIS A 299 1.22 -7.12 -8.67
C HIS A 299 2.30 -8.20 -8.59
N GLU A 300 2.28 -9.14 -9.56
CA GLU A 300 3.10 -10.36 -9.49
C GLU A 300 2.88 -11.12 -8.18
N ASN A 301 3.94 -11.34 -7.41
CA ASN A 301 3.90 -12.04 -6.12
C ASN A 301 3.96 -11.07 -4.92
N TYR A 302 3.72 -9.79 -5.13
CA TYR A 302 3.83 -8.78 -4.08
C TYR A 302 2.49 -8.11 -3.79
N VAL A 303 2.20 -7.94 -2.50
CA VAL A 303 1.11 -7.09 -2.00
C VAL A 303 1.69 -5.73 -1.64
N TYR A 304 1.20 -4.70 -2.27
CA TYR A 304 1.50 -3.30 -1.96
C TYR A 304 0.34 -2.75 -1.15
N THR A 305 0.63 -2.20 -0.01
CA THR A 305 -0.40 -1.68 0.91
C THR A 305 -0.11 -0.24 1.28
N ALA A 306 -1.09 0.63 1.05
CA ALA A 306 -1.16 1.92 1.73
C ALA A 306 -1.70 1.66 3.15
N HIS A 307 -0.85 1.84 4.16
CA HIS A 307 -1.10 1.38 5.52
C HIS A 307 -1.27 2.56 6.48
N TYR A 308 -2.05 3.57 6.07
CA TYR A 308 -2.28 4.82 6.82
C TYR A 308 -0.99 5.36 7.47
N HIS A 309 -0.98 5.44 8.80
CA HIS A 309 0.12 6.00 9.61
C HIS A 309 1.47 5.30 9.41
N ASP A 310 1.47 4.05 8.96
CA ASP A 310 2.71 3.31 8.72
C ASP A 310 3.32 3.60 7.33
N GLY A 311 2.52 4.14 6.38
CA GLY A 311 2.98 4.46 5.04
C GLY A 311 2.82 3.32 4.03
N LEU A 312 3.75 3.20 3.08
CA LEU A 312 3.79 2.11 2.09
C LEU A 312 4.43 0.87 2.68
N TYR A 313 3.78 -0.29 2.51
CA TYR A 313 4.33 -1.61 2.82
C TYR A 313 4.22 -2.54 1.63
N VAL A 314 5.25 -3.35 1.39
CA VAL A 314 5.32 -4.34 0.32
C VAL A 314 5.68 -5.69 0.91
N HIS A 315 4.82 -6.69 0.73
CA HIS A 315 5.05 -8.05 1.20
C HIS A 315 5.13 -9.02 0.03
N ASP A 316 6.12 -9.91 0.06
CA ASP A 316 6.21 -11.06 -0.84
C ASP A 316 5.25 -12.15 -0.33
N ILE A 317 4.33 -12.57 -1.20
CA ILE A 317 3.34 -13.62 -0.95
C ILE A 317 3.56 -14.87 -1.82
N THR A 318 4.78 -15.06 -2.33
CA THR A 318 5.16 -16.30 -3.07
C THR A 318 4.83 -17.55 -2.26
N ASP A 319 5.00 -17.49 -0.94
CA ASP A 319 4.42 -18.46 0.01
C ASP A 319 3.25 -17.77 0.75
N PRO A 320 1.99 -18.03 0.35
CA PRO A 320 0.83 -17.37 0.95
C PRO A 320 0.59 -17.75 2.41
N LEU A 321 1.26 -18.79 2.93
CA LEU A 321 1.23 -19.15 4.34
C LEU A 321 2.20 -18.35 5.20
N ASN A 322 3.22 -17.76 4.59
CA ASN A 322 4.28 -17.02 5.26
C ASN A 322 4.65 -15.75 4.49
N PRO A 323 3.79 -14.71 4.48
CA PRO A 323 4.09 -13.43 3.85
C PRO A 323 5.36 -12.81 4.43
N GLU A 324 6.26 -12.32 3.58
CA GLU A 324 7.54 -11.72 4.01
C GLU A 324 7.60 -10.23 3.66
N LEU A 325 7.91 -9.37 4.65
CA LEU A 325 8.13 -7.96 4.41
C LEU A 325 9.34 -7.75 3.49
N THR A 326 9.11 -7.15 2.34
CA THR A 326 10.14 -6.89 1.32
C THR A 326 10.62 -5.44 1.34
N ALA A 327 9.68 -4.49 1.43
CA ALA A 327 9.99 -3.08 1.39
C ALA A 327 8.97 -2.26 2.20
N PHE A 328 9.38 -1.10 2.68
CA PHE A 328 8.46 -0.11 3.24
C PHE A 328 9.05 1.31 3.17
N TYR A 329 8.15 2.29 3.23
CA TYR A 329 8.49 3.70 3.38
C TYR A 329 7.42 4.40 4.23
N ASP A 330 7.84 4.98 5.35
CA ASP A 330 6.99 5.76 6.23
C ASP A 330 6.75 7.14 5.59
N THR A 331 5.50 7.42 5.18
CA THR A 331 5.10 8.72 4.60
C THR A 331 4.59 9.68 5.66
N PHE A 332 4.33 9.21 6.90
CA PHE A 332 3.68 9.94 7.96
C PHE A 332 4.59 10.19 9.14
N ASP A 333 5.13 11.39 9.26
CA ASP A 333 6.11 11.82 10.28
C ASP A 333 5.60 11.80 11.75
N PRO A 334 4.30 12.10 12.05
CA PRO A 334 3.81 12.07 13.44
C PRO A 334 3.78 10.67 14.04
N THR A 335 4.09 10.57 15.34
CA THR A 335 4.18 9.29 16.06
C THR A 335 2.87 8.85 16.74
N HIS A 336 1.71 9.37 16.31
CA HIS A 336 0.41 8.99 16.84
C HIS A 336 -0.41 8.25 15.78
N TYR A 337 -1.29 7.38 16.24
CA TYR A 337 -2.18 6.56 15.41
C TYR A 337 -3.65 6.97 15.54
N SER A 338 -3.92 8.24 15.84
CA SER A 338 -5.29 8.72 16.00
C SER A 338 -5.93 9.08 14.68
N SER A 339 -7.19 8.70 14.48
CA SER A 339 -7.97 9.02 13.29
C SER A 339 -7.45 8.32 12.01
N TYR A 340 -7.82 8.82 10.84
CA TYR A 340 -7.42 8.35 9.52
C TYR A 340 -6.40 9.35 8.97
N MET A 341 -5.14 8.97 8.88
CA MET A 341 -4.03 9.83 8.45
C MET A 341 -2.93 9.00 7.81
N GLY A 342 -2.16 9.61 6.89
CA GLY A 342 -1.02 8.96 6.24
C GLY A 342 -1.36 8.38 4.87
N ALA A 343 -0.76 7.24 4.50
CA ALA A 343 -0.90 6.64 3.19
C ALA A 343 -2.33 6.16 2.93
N TRP A 344 -2.88 6.57 1.76
CA TRP A 344 -4.26 6.29 1.37
C TRP A 344 -4.36 5.28 0.23
N GLY A 345 -3.76 5.57 -0.92
CA GLY A 345 -3.78 4.74 -2.11
C GLY A 345 -2.40 4.30 -2.56
N VAL A 346 -2.34 3.22 -3.33
CA VAL A 346 -1.13 2.68 -3.94
C VAL A 346 -1.41 2.17 -5.35
N TYR A 347 -0.45 2.36 -6.29
CA TYR A 347 -0.57 1.86 -7.65
C TYR A 347 0.77 1.32 -8.15
N PRO A 348 0.90 -0.01 -8.38
CA PRO A 348 2.18 -0.65 -8.71
C PRO A 348 2.31 -1.06 -10.19
N PHE A 349 1.38 -0.71 -11.10
CA PHE A 349 1.34 -1.26 -12.46
C PHE A 349 2.05 -0.41 -13.52
N LEU A 350 2.84 0.60 -13.14
CA LEU A 350 3.60 1.35 -14.13
C LEU A 350 4.66 0.46 -14.80
N PRO A 351 4.81 0.49 -16.14
CA PRO A 351 5.81 -0.30 -16.88
C PRO A 351 7.26 -0.11 -16.44
N SER A 352 7.58 1.05 -15.86
CA SER A 352 8.90 1.30 -15.25
C SER A 352 9.16 0.46 -13.99
N GLY A 353 8.10 -0.12 -13.38
CA GLY A 353 8.15 -0.74 -12.07
C GLY A 353 8.09 0.25 -10.91
N ASN A 354 7.94 1.54 -11.19
CA ASN A 354 7.75 2.55 -10.16
C ASN A 354 6.39 2.39 -9.50
N VAL A 355 6.33 2.64 -8.18
CA VAL A 355 5.12 2.54 -7.37
C VAL A 355 4.65 3.94 -7.00
N LEU A 356 3.38 4.23 -7.26
CA LEU A 356 2.74 5.47 -6.82
C LEU A 356 2.08 5.26 -5.46
N VAL A 357 2.19 6.25 -4.60
CA VAL A 357 1.49 6.29 -3.31
C VAL A 357 0.92 7.68 -3.09
N SER A 358 -0.31 7.75 -2.62
CA SER A 358 -0.86 8.98 -2.06
C SER A 358 -0.83 8.94 -0.54
N ASP A 359 -0.55 10.09 0.05
CA ASP A 359 -0.67 10.33 1.48
C ASP A 359 -1.64 11.49 1.71
N MET A 360 -2.55 11.30 2.65
CA MET A 360 -3.67 12.22 2.93
C MET A 360 -3.21 13.65 3.22
N GLN A 361 -2.06 13.83 3.85
CA GLN A 361 -1.54 15.12 4.29
C GLN A 361 -0.38 15.63 3.44
N THR A 362 0.42 14.72 2.87
CA THR A 362 1.70 15.06 2.24
C THR A 362 1.73 14.84 0.72
N GLY A 363 0.69 14.22 0.13
CA GLY A 363 0.47 14.23 -1.32
C GLY A 363 1.00 13.01 -2.06
N LEU A 364 1.56 13.24 -3.26
CA LEU A 364 1.99 12.20 -4.19
C LEU A 364 3.44 11.80 -3.97
N TYR A 365 3.67 10.51 -3.89
CA TYR A 365 5.00 9.89 -3.87
C TYR A 365 5.17 8.96 -5.06
N VAL A 366 6.38 8.92 -5.63
CA VAL A 366 6.81 7.94 -6.64
C VAL A 366 8.05 7.23 -6.11
N PHE A 367 7.96 5.92 -5.96
CA PHE A 367 9.03 5.09 -5.44
C PHE A 367 9.60 4.12 -6.47
N GLU A 368 10.89 3.83 -6.36
CA GLU A 368 11.52 2.63 -6.88
C GLU A 368 11.64 1.63 -5.72
N ILE A 369 11.29 0.36 -5.99
CA ILE A 369 11.41 -0.73 -5.02
C ILE A 369 12.56 -1.64 -5.44
N ASP A 370 13.51 -1.89 -4.54
CA ASP A 370 14.58 -2.87 -4.75
C ASP A 370 14.17 -4.24 -4.21
N TYR A 371 13.53 -5.05 -5.06
CA TYR A 371 13.13 -6.42 -4.72
C TYR A 371 14.31 -7.38 -4.51
N ASN A 372 15.49 -7.01 -5.02
CA ASN A 372 16.73 -7.74 -4.79
C ASN A 372 17.54 -7.11 -3.66
N GLY A 373 16.99 -6.09 -3.05
CA GLY A 373 17.62 -5.36 -1.98
C GLY A 373 18.18 -6.36 -1.00
N THR A 374 19.47 -6.42 -0.94
CA THR A 374 20.15 -7.04 0.16
C THR A 374 19.80 -6.21 1.41
N THR A 375 18.59 -6.43 1.99
CA THR A 375 18.63 -6.49 3.41
C THR A 375 19.72 -7.49 3.69
N ASP A 376 20.81 -7.06 4.25
CA ASP A 376 21.86 -7.94 4.76
C ASP A 376 21.34 -8.81 5.93
N ILE A 377 20.05 -9.02 5.97
CA ILE A 377 19.30 -10.10 6.58
C ILE A 377 18.76 -10.98 5.45
N LYS A 378 19.60 -11.29 4.44
CA LYS A 378 19.41 -12.55 3.71
C LYS A 378 19.42 -13.62 4.78
N ASN A 379 18.29 -14.35 4.86
CA ASN A 379 18.19 -15.63 5.54
C ASN A 379 19.58 -16.20 5.78
N LYS A 380 20.21 -15.82 6.91
CA LYS A 380 21.20 -16.70 7.44
C LYS A 380 20.37 -17.94 7.67
N LYS A 381 20.52 -18.94 6.79
CA LYS A 381 20.29 -20.34 7.15
C LYS A 381 20.48 -20.34 8.63
N LYS A 382 19.46 -20.78 9.41
CA LYS A 382 19.55 -20.93 10.86
C LYS A 382 20.85 -21.66 11.10
N THR A 383 21.95 -20.94 11.10
CA THR A 383 23.28 -21.47 11.30
C THR A 383 23.22 -21.87 12.75
N SER A 384 23.26 -23.17 12.99
CA SER A 384 23.63 -23.70 14.30
C SER A 384 24.67 -22.75 14.88
N SER A 385 24.42 -22.25 16.08
CA SER A 385 25.30 -21.28 16.76
C SER A 385 26.76 -21.57 16.43
N LEU A 386 27.43 -20.64 15.75
CA LEU A 386 28.82 -20.84 15.31
C LEU A 386 29.79 -20.92 16.49
N LEU A 387 29.43 -20.21 17.57
CA LEU A 387 30.12 -20.22 18.86
C LEU A 387 29.15 -20.70 19.94
N PHE A 388 29.58 -21.62 20.75
CA PHE A 388 28.79 -22.20 21.85
C PHE A 388 29.66 -22.54 23.06
N PRO A 389 29.07 -22.68 24.28
CA PRO A 389 27.67 -22.48 24.58
C PRO A 389 27.23 -21.02 24.49
N ASN A 390 25.93 -20.78 24.38
CA ASN A 390 25.34 -19.45 24.45
C ASN A 390 23.93 -19.57 25.05
N PRO A 391 23.67 -19.09 26.29
CA PRO A 391 24.59 -18.32 27.17
C PRO A 391 25.88 -19.01 27.57
N SER A 392 26.90 -18.21 28.00
CA SER A 392 28.25 -18.67 28.31
C SER A 392 28.84 -17.94 29.50
N ASN A 393 29.73 -18.62 30.24
CA ASN A 393 30.61 -17.98 31.23
C ASN A 393 31.84 -17.28 30.60
N GLY A 394 31.82 -17.04 29.27
CA GLY A 394 32.91 -16.42 28.53
C GLY A 394 33.84 -17.42 27.82
N LEU A 395 33.74 -18.71 28.10
CA LEU A 395 34.49 -19.72 27.36
C LEU A 395 33.61 -20.30 26.23
N LEU A 396 34.07 -20.14 24.99
CA LEU A 396 33.34 -20.55 23.80
C LEU A 396 34.15 -21.54 22.97
N THR A 397 33.46 -22.40 22.24
CA THR A 397 34.02 -23.28 21.23
C THR A 397 33.32 -23.10 19.90
N THR A 398 33.91 -23.63 18.83
CA THR A 398 33.35 -23.54 17.49
C THR A 398 33.58 -24.86 16.73
N HIS A 399 32.71 -25.16 15.76
CA HIS A 399 32.92 -26.24 14.78
C HIS A 399 33.73 -25.75 13.56
N LEU A 400 34.06 -24.45 13.48
CA LEU A 400 34.82 -23.90 12.38
C LEU A 400 36.32 -24.25 12.53
N SER A 401 36.95 -24.72 11.47
CA SER A 401 38.39 -25.05 11.46
C SER A 401 39.27 -23.83 11.58
N THR A 402 38.78 -22.68 11.11
CA THR A 402 39.55 -21.41 11.14
C THR A 402 38.56 -20.22 11.16
N ILE A 403 38.77 -19.27 12.07
CA ILE A 403 38.15 -17.95 12.06
C ILE A 403 39.23 -16.93 11.72
N ASN A 404 39.06 -16.19 10.63
CA ASN A 404 40.07 -15.21 10.16
C ASN A 404 40.11 -13.99 11.07
N ASN A 405 38.93 -13.53 11.51
CA ASN A 405 38.76 -12.39 12.41
C ASN A 405 37.51 -12.57 13.30
N LEU A 406 37.64 -12.23 14.55
CA LEU A 406 36.53 -12.21 15.53
C LEU A 406 36.54 -10.84 16.18
N GLN A 407 35.40 -10.16 16.15
CA GLN A 407 35.17 -8.87 16.80
C GLN A 407 33.97 -8.97 17.72
N VAL A 408 34.07 -8.40 18.92
CA VAL A 408 32.99 -8.36 19.90
C VAL A 408 32.62 -6.91 20.16
N TYR A 409 31.34 -6.65 20.11
CA TYR A 409 30.75 -5.32 20.33
C TYR A 409 29.79 -5.37 21.53
N ASP A 410 29.79 -4.34 22.34
CA ASP A 410 28.77 -4.15 23.39
C ASP A 410 27.44 -3.62 22.81
N LEU A 411 26.42 -3.44 23.66
CA LEU A 411 25.09 -2.95 23.25
C LEU A 411 25.11 -1.52 22.67
N SER A 412 26.15 -0.74 22.93
CA SER A 412 26.33 0.60 22.36
C SER A 412 26.99 0.57 20.97
N GLY A 413 27.34 -0.62 20.46
CA GLY A 413 28.10 -0.80 19.20
C GLY A 413 29.59 -0.52 19.36
N LYS A 414 30.10 -0.34 20.59
CA LYS A 414 31.52 -0.15 20.83
C LYS A 414 32.26 -1.48 20.72
N LEU A 415 33.35 -1.51 19.94
CA LEU A 415 34.25 -2.64 19.84
C LEU A 415 34.97 -2.86 21.18
N VAL A 416 34.77 -4.01 21.81
CA VAL A 416 35.34 -4.36 23.11
C VAL A 416 36.41 -5.44 23.04
N HIS A 417 36.46 -6.24 21.94
CA HIS A 417 37.50 -7.24 21.72
C HIS A 417 37.71 -7.56 20.25
N VAL A 418 38.95 -7.92 19.89
CA VAL A 418 39.35 -8.42 18.55
C VAL A 418 40.33 -9.58 18.70
N SER A 419 40.07 -10.69 18.01
CA SER A 419 41.01 -11.80 17.84
C SER A 419 41.13 -12.14 16.37
N LYS A 420 42.36 -12.51 15.94
CA LYS A 420 42.67 -12.84 14.52
C LYS A 420 43.24 -14.25 14.43
N SER A 421 42.91 -14.94 13.34
CA SER A 421 43.48 -16.26 12.97
C SER A 421 43.34 -17.31 14.06
N ILE A 422 42.11 -17.47 14.59
CA ILE A 422 41.77 -18.51 15.56
C ILE A 422 41.64 -19.85 14.83
N LYS A 423 42.39 -20.86 15.29
CA LYS A 423 42.44 -22.20 14.68
C LYS A 423 42.19 -23.24 15.75
N ASN A 424 41.06 -23.98 15.66
CA ASN A 424 40.69 -25.09 16.56
C ASN A 424 40.97 -24.83 18.05
N GLU A 425 40.86 -23.59 18.49
CA GLU A 425 41.11 -23.16 19.85
C GLU A 425 39.84 -22.74 20.54
N ALA A 426 39.80 -22.89 21.88
CA ALA A 426 38.74 -22.28 22.68
C ALA A 426 38.90 -20.74 22.62
N ILE A 427 37.78 -20.05 22.52
CA ILE A 427 37.73 -18.59 22.52
C ILE A 427 37.45 -18.15 23.96
N ASP A 428 38.42 -17.45 24.55
CA ASP A 428 38.33 -16.95 25.92
C ASP A 428 37.89 -15.47 25.93
N LEU A 429 36.64 -15.27 26.37
CA LEU A 429 36.01 -13.97 26.58
C LEU A 429 35.60 -13.77 28.06
N THR A 430 36.23 -14.53 28.99
CA THR A 430 35.91 -14.48 30.44
C THR A 430 36.16 -13.12 31.10
N PHE A 431 36.92 -12.26 30.40
CA PHE A 431 37.19 -10.87 30.86
C PHE A 431 36.03 -9.92 30.59
N LEU A 432 35.01 -10.35 29.81
CA LEU A 432 33.81 -9.55 29.58
C LEU A 432 32.88 -9.65 30.78
N SER A 433 32.25 -8.54 31.13
CA SER A 433 31.20 -8.50 32.17
C SER A 433 29.97 -9.25 31.72
N SER A 434 29.17 -9.76 32.66
CA SER A 434 27.85 -10.32 32.36
C SER A 434 27.01 -9.32 31.58
N GLY A 435 26.40 -9.77 30.47
CA GLY A 435 25.63 -8.91 29.56
C GLY A 435 25.46 -9.46 28.17
N PHE A 436 24.89 -8.62 27.31
CA PHE A 436 24.64 -8.95 25.89
C PHE A 436 25.71 -8.31 25.01
N TYR A 437 26.18 -9.09 24.05
CA TYR A 437 27.20 -8.70 23.09
C TYR A 437 26.81 -9.13 21.69
N THR A 438 27.34 -8.46 20.67
CA THR A 438 27.29 -8.91 19.27
C THR A 438 28.68 -9.34 18.85
N ILE A 439 28.80 -10.57 18.34
CA ILE A 439 30.04 -11.09 17.76
C ILE A 439 29.92 -11.02 16.25
N GLN A 440 30.97 -10.48 15.61
CA GLN A 440 31.19 -10.56 14.16
C GLN A 440 32.35 -11.49 13.89
N LEU A 441 32.14 -12.47 13.03
CA LEU A 441 33.11 -13.47 12.62
C LEU A 441 33.40 -13.35 11.13
N GLU A 442 34.65 -13.33 10.73
CA GLU A 442 35.06 -13.48 9.34
C GLU A 442 35.63 -14.89 9.13
N VAL A 443 35.05 -15.64 8.21
CA VAL A 443 35.45 -16.99 7.84
C VAL A 443 35.51 -17.09 6.31
N ASN A 444 36.66 -17.37 5.74
CA ASN A 444 36.87 -17.46 4.28
C ASN A 444 36.37 -16.23 3.50
N LYS A 445 36.53 -15.02 4.04
CA LYS A 445 36.03 -13.73 3.51
C LYS A 445 34.51 -13.52 3.62
N GLU A 446 33.78 -14.44 4.23
CA GLU A 446 32.38 -14.25 4.57
C GLU A 446 32.25 -13.72 5.99
N LEU A 447 31.30 -12.83 6.24
CA LEU A 447 31.01 -12.24 7.55
C LEU A 447 29.77 -12.91 8.15
N PHE A 448 29.89 -13.29 9.42
CA PHE A 448 28.82 -13.88 10.22
C PHE A 448 28.61 -13.06 11.49
N HIS A 449 27.38 -12.94 11.93
CA HIS A 449 27.03 -12.25 13.18
C HIS A 449 26.31 -13.21 14.12
N GLN A 450 26.61 -13.15 15.39
CA GLN A 450 25.98 -13.94 16.42
C GLN A 450 25.78 -13.09 17.68
N LYS A 451 24.59 -13.16 18.30
CA LYS A 451 24.37 -12.62 19.64
C LYS A 451 25.07 -13.54 20.67
N LEU A 452 25.72 -12.95 21.65
CA LEU A 452 26.35 -13.66 22.76
C LEU A 452 25.80 -13.11 24.08
N ILE A 453 25.48 -14.03 24.97
CA ILE A 453 25.09 -13.74 26.34
C ILE A 453 26.20 -14.26 27.25
N ILE A 454 26.80 -13.35 28.04
CA ILE A 454 27.75 -13.69 29.11
C ILE A 454 27.00 -13.66 30.43
N GLU A 455 27.06 -14.77 31.20
CA GLU A 455 26.45 -14.93 32.52
C GLU A 455 27.42 -14.66 33.66
#